data_a3bb5af12e5c151753fb9dd9ba948447
#
_entry.id   a3bb5af12e5c151753fb9dd9ba948447
#
_cell.length_a   1.000
_cell.length_b   1.000
_cell.length_c   1.000
_cell.angle_alpha   90.00
_cell.angle_beta   90.00
_cell.angle_gamma   90.00
#
_symmetry.space_group_name_H-M   'P 1'
#
loop_
_entity.id
_entity.type
_entity.pdbx_description
1 polymer ?
#
loop_
_entity_poly.entity_id
_entity_poly.type
_entity_poly.pdbx_seq_one_letter_code
_entity_poly.pdbx_strand_id
1 'polypeptide(L)'
;MKHIYLLRHAKSEWDEPYLSDEKRGLSERGRKQVKALRSYLLDYQLDIDAAFVSPATRAEKTYASLRKEFLRLPRPESNGSIYEAGGEDLLFLCHGIPNNIHSAMIVGHNPGLEEFANGLLFGNTEPSRIQKFPTAGFMGLTFAGENWKELAWGTARLKVFWIPGKIGKE
;
A
#
# COMPACT_ATOMS: atom_id res chain seq x y z
N MET A 1 -19.97 -1.89 3.63
CA MET A 1 -18.90 -1.59 2.63
C MET A 1 -17.56 -1.45 3.34
N LYS A 2 -16.55 -2.05 2.79
CA LYS A 2 -15.18 -1.97 3.30
C LYS A 2 -14.30 -1.17 2.35
N HIS A 3 -13.29 -0.50 2.89
CA HIS A 3 -12.32 0.27 2.12
C HIS A 3 -10.94 -0.31 2.28
N ILE A 4 -10.24 -0.47 1.17
CA ILE A 4 -8.87 -0.99 1.15
C ILE A 4 -7.98 0.07 0.51
N TYR A 5 -6.91 0.42 1.20
CA TYR A 5 -5.90 1.32 0.66
C TYR A 5 -4.59 0.56 0.49
N LEU A 6 -4.00 0.68 -0.68
CA LEU A 6 -2.72 0.06 -0.99
C LEU A 6 -1.69 1.16 -1.19
N LEU A 7 -0.56 1.04 -0.52
CA LEU A 7 0.54 1.98 -0.65
C LEU A 7 1.83 1.20 -0.87
N ARG A 8 2.44 1.38 -2.01
CA ARG A 8 3.78 0.85 -2.22
C ARG A 8 4.79 1.77 -1.52
N HIS A 9 5.78 1.18 -0.83
CA HIS A 9 6.84 1.96 -0.22
C HIS A 9 7.46 2.95 -1.23
N ALA A 10 7.94 4.08 -0.74
CA ALA A 10 8.64 5.06 -1.56
C ALA A 10 10.03 4.54 -1.97
N LYS A 11 10.65 5.23 -2.91
CA LYS A 11 11.94 4.83 -3.47
C LYS A 11 12.99 4.64 -2.39
N SER A 12 13.64 3.49 -2.39
CA SER A 12 14.66 3.11 -1.41
C SER A 12 16.06 3.36 -1.95
N GLU A 13 17.02 3.46 -1.03
CA GLU A 13 18.43 3.59 -1.37
C GLU A 13 19.02 2.27 -1.82
N TRP A 14 19.98 2.35 -2.73
CA TRP A 14 20.75 1.19 -3.22
C TRP A 14 22.24 1.29 -2.86
N ASP A 15 22.66 2.43 -2.31
CA ASP A 15 24.08 2.78 -2.18
C ASP A 15 24.75 2.22 -0.93
N GLU A 16 24.04 1.44 -0.12
CA GLU A 16 24.60 0.83 1.08
C GLU A 16 24.71 -0.69 0.94
N PRO A 17 25.80 -1.18 0.35
CA PRO A 17 25.95 -2.61 0.05
C PRO A 17 26.04 -3.52 1.29
N TYR A 18 26.26 -2.93 2.46
CA TYR A 18 26.37 -3.66 3.73
C TYR A 18 25.01 -3.92 4.39
N LEU A 19 23.97 -3.22 3.95
CA LEU A 19 22.64 -3.42 4.50
C LEU A 19 21.92 -4.55 3.75
N SER A 20 21.20 -5.38 4.51
CA SER A 20 20.29 -6.33 3.90
C SER A 20 19.18 -5.58 3.16
N ASP A 21 18.51 -6.26 2.23
CA ASP A 21 17.36 -5.66 1.52
C ASP A 21 16.32 -5.09 2.48
N GLU A 22 16.01 -5.82 3.55
CA GLU A 22 15.04 -5.42 4.56
C GLU A 22 15.40 -4.11 5.26
N LYS A 23 16.70 -3.82 5.42
CA LYS A 23 17.17 -2.64 6.17
C LYS A 23 17.37 -1.41 5.30
N ARG A 24 17.19 -1.49 3.99
CA ARG A 24 17.33 -0.33 3.10
C ARG A 24 16.28 0.73 3.43
N GLY A 25 16.73 1.97 3.66
CA GLY A 25 15.87 3.12 3.93
C GLY A 25 15.43 3.84 2.66
N LEU A 26 14.80 4.99 2.83
CA LEU A 26 14.35 5.82 1.72
C LEU A 26 15.49 6.62 1.12
N SER A 27 15.49 6.73 -0.21
CA SER A 27 16.36 7.65 -0.93
C SER A 27 15.83 9.09 -0.82
N GLU A 28 16.62 10.05 -1.29
CA GLU A 28 16.15 11.43 -1.39
C GLU A 28 14.91 11.53 -2.28
N ARG A 29 14.91 10.81 -3.40
CA ARG A 29 13.76 10.73 -4.29
C ARG A 29 12.54 10.13 -3.58
N GLY A 30 12.74 9.11 -2.76
CA GLY A 30 11.66 8.50 -1.97
C GLY A 30 11.05 9.50 -1.00
N ARG A 31 11.86 10.31 -0.33
CA ARG A 31 11.36 11.36 0.57
C ARG A 31 10.54 12.40 -0.19
N LYS A 32 10.96 12.78 -1.39
CA LYS A 32 10.19 13.68 -2.26
C LYS A 32 8.87 13.07 -2.70
N GLN A 33 8.86 11.77 -3.01
CA GLN A 33 7.64 11.05 -3.35
C GLN A 33 6.63 11.07 -2.19
N VAL A 34 7.10 10.83 -0.97
CA VAL A 34 6.21 10.87 0.21
C VAL A 34 5.67 12.28 0.42
N LYS A 35 6.48 13.30 0.21
CA LYS A 35 6.03 14.69 0.31
C LYS A 35 4.92 14.99 -0.71
N ALA A 36 5.07 14.52 -1.95
CA ALA A 36 4.05 14.68 -2.98
C ALA A 36 2.76 13.93 -2.60
N LEU A 37 2.87 12.73 -2.06
CA LEU A 37 1.72 11.96 -1.58
C LEU A 37 1.02 12.70 -0.44
N ARG A 38 1.75 13.25 0.51
CA ARG A 38 1.17 14.05 1.60
C ARG A 38 0.35 15.21 1.06
N SER A 39 0.90 15.94 0.08
CA SER A 39 0.18 17.05 -0.54
C SER A 39 -1.12 16.60 -1.19
N TYR A 40 -1.10 15.47 -1.89
CA TYR A 40 -2.29 14.89 -2.49
C TYR A 40 -3.33 14.50 -1.41
N LEU A 41 -2.89 13.87 -0.34
CA LEU A 41 -3.77 13.36 0.70
C LEU A 41 -4.40 14.46 1.57
N LEU A 42 -3.84 15.68 1.57
CA LEU A 42 -4.46 16.80 2.28
C LEU A 42 -5.89 17.06 1.80
N ASP A 43 -6.15 16.88 0.52
CA ASP A 43 -7.47 17.10 -0.06
C ASP A 43 -8.32 15.82 -0.16
N TYR A 44 -7.75 14.67 0.13
CA TYR A 44 -8.40 13.38 -0.08
C TYR A 44 -9.28 12.92 1.09
N GLN A 45 -9.19 13.49 2.25
CA GLN A 45 -9.96 13.08 3.45
C GLN A 45 -9.78 11.59 3.76
N LEU A 46 -8.53 11.14 3.88
CA LEU A 46 -8.21 9.77 4.18
C LEU A 46 -8.62 9.41 5.61
N ASP A 47 -9.46 8.38 5.76
CA ASP A 47 -9.88 7.85 7.05
C ASP A 47 -9.61 6.35 7.08
N ILE A 48 -8.72 5.94 7.98
CA ILE A 48 -8.23 4.57 8.08
C ILE A 48 -8.32 4.09 9.51
N ASP A 49 -8.95 2.93 9.69
CA ASP A 49 -9.09 2.31 11.02
C ASP A 49 -7.86 1.47 11.41
N ALA A 50 -7.20 0.87 10.45
CA ALA A 50 -6.02 0.03 10.70
C ALA A 50 -5.00 0.14 9.57
N ALA A 51 -3.72 0.04 9.90
CA ALA A 51 -2.64 0.03 8.92
C ALA A 51 -1.71 -1.16 9.18
N PHE A 52 -1.52 -1.96 8.15
CA PHE A 52 -0.64 -3.12 8.16
C PHE A 52 0.58 -2.79 7.32
N VAL A 53 1.74 -2.81 7.91
CA VAL A 53 2.97 -2.30 7.29
C VAL A 53 4.04 -3.39 7.28
N SER A 54 4.67 -3.58 6.14
CA SER A 54 5.82 -4.47 6.02
C SER A 54 6.93 -4.06 7.01
N PRO A 55 7.65 -5.02 7.60
CA PRO A 55 8.76 -4.70 8.49
C PRO A 55 9.99 -4.13 7.77
N ALA A 56 10.01 -4.12 6.45
CA ALA A 56 11.11 -3.50 5.71
C ALA A 56 11.21 -2.00 6.08
N THR A 57 12.43 -1.54 6.32
CA THR A 57 12.66 -0.15 6.74
C THR A 57 12.04 0.87 5.79
N ARG A 58 12.13 0.64 4.48
CA ARG A 58 11.55 1.54 3.48
C ARG A 58 10.03 1.67 3.59
N ALA A 59 9.35 0.59 3.96
CA ALA A 59 7.90 0.61 4.16
C ALA A 59 7.54 1.30 5.48
N GLU A 60 8.23 0.98 6.55
CA GLU A 60 8.02 1.62 7.85
C GLU A 60 8.24 3.13 7.78
N LYS A 61 9.32 3.56 7.12
CA LYS A 61 9.62 4.99 6.98
C LYS A 61 8.62 5.72 6.09
N THR A 62 8.12 5.06 5.04
CA THR A 62 7.07 5.64 4.20
C THR A 62 5.84 5.95 5.03
N TYR A 63 5.35 4.98 5.78
CA TYR A 63 4.17 5.18 6.62
C TYR A 63 4.41 6.17 7.75
N ALA A 64 5.55 6.09 8.43
CA ALA A 64 5.91 7.01 9.51
C ALA A 64 5.96 8.45 9.02
N SER A 65 6.48 8.67 7.82
CA SER A 65 6.53 10.01 7.22
C SER A 65 5.15 10.57 6.92
N LEU A 66 4.21 9.72 6.49
CA LEU A 66 2.82 10.13 6.33
C LEU A 66 2.18 10.46 7.66
N ARG A 67 2.39 9.62 8.66
CA ARG A 67 1.77 9.75 9.97
C ARG A 67 2.18 11.01 10.70
N LYS A 68 3.37 11.53 10.44
CA LYS A 68 3.83 12.82 11.02
C LYS A 68 2.89 13.98 10.68
N GLU A 69 2.36 13.99 9.45
CA GLU A 69 1.46 15.05 8.99
C GLU A 69 -0.01 14.72 9.27
N PHE A 70 -0.34 13.44 9.37
CA PHE A 70 -1.71 12.97 9.58
C PHE A 70 -1.79 12.18 10.88
N LEU A 71 -1.85 12.88 12.01
CA LEU A 71 -1.84 12.26 13.33
C LEU A 71 -3.05 11.36 13.59
N ARG A 72 -4.08 11.48 12.77
CA ARG A 72 -5.25 10.58 12.86
C ARG A 72 -5.01 9.21 12.26
N LEU A 73 -3.95 9.05 11.49
CA LEU A 73 -3.59 7.72 10.98
C LEU A 73 -3.25 6.80 12.15
N PRO A 74 -3.75 5.56 12.11
CA PRO A 74 -3.50 4.62 13.21
C PRO A 74 -2.04 4.26 13.33
N ARG A 75 -1.67 3.77 14.50
CA ARG A 75 -0.33 3.19 14.69
C ARG A 75 -0.19 1.99 13.76
N PRO A 76 0.96 1.84 13.13
CA PRO A 76 1.15 0.72 12.22
C PRO A 76 1.26 -0.60 12.97
N GLU A 77 0.61 -1.61 12.43
CA GLU A 77 0.81 -2.99 12.83
C GLU A 77 1.82 -3.61 11.88
N SER A 78 2.99 -3.96 12.39
CA SER A 78 4.02 -4.62 11.59
C SER A 78 3.58 -6.04 11.26
N ASN A 79 3.63 -6.41 9.98
CA ASN A 79 3.21 -7.74 9.55
C ASN A 79 4.23 -8.32 8.58
N GLY A 80 4.98 -9.32 9.07
CA GLY A 80 6.04 -9.97 8.29
C GLY A 80 5.56 -10.66 7.04
N SER A 81 4.28 -11.07 6.99
CA SER A 81 3.73 -11.73 5.80
C SER A 81 3.61 -10.80 4.59
N ILE A 82 3.73 -9.48 4.79
CA ILE A 82 3.70 -8.52 3.67
C ILE A 82 5.04 -8.49 2.94
N TYR A 83 6.14 -8.73 3.65
CA TYR A 83 7.46 -8.79 3.03
C TYR A 83 7.53 -10.03 2.12
N GLU A 84 7.87 -9.82 0.86
CA GLU A 84 7.91 -10.87 -0.16
C GLU A 84 6.56 -11.53 -0.46
N ALA A 85 5.45 -10.87 -0.10
CA ALA A 85 4.11 -11.40 -0.33
C ALA A 85 3.74 -11.43 -1.81
N GLY A 86 2.98 -12.45 -2.21
CA GLY A 86 2.22 -12.44 -3.44
C GLY A 86 0.79 -11.93 -3.20
N GLY A 87 0.01 -11.81 -4.27
CA GLY A 87 -1.37 -11.32 -4.16
C GLY A 87 -2.25 -12.16 -3.24
N GLU A 88 -2.08 -13.49 -3.28
CA GLU A 88 -2.85 -14.39 -2.42
C GLU A 88 -2.53 -14.22 -0.95
N ASP A 89 -1.26 -13.94 -0.62
CA ASP A 89 -0.85 -13.66 0.76
C ASP A 89 -1.55 -12.43 1.30
N LEU A 90 -1.68 -11.39 0.48
CA LEU A 90 -2.37 -10.16 0.86
C LEU A 90 -3.88 -10.38 1.00
N LEU A 91 -4.47 -11.21 0.15
CA LEU A 91 -5.87 -11.59 0.30
C LEU A 91 -6.10 -12.33 1.62
N PHE A 92 -5.22 -13.27 1.94
CA PHE A 92 -5.29 -14.02 3.19
C PHE A 92 -5.17 -13.08 4.40
N LEU A 93 -4.26 -12.09 4.34
CA LEU A 93 -4.14 -11.08 5.39
C LEU A 93 -5.48 -10.36 5.59
N CYS A 94 -6.10 -9.91 4.51
CA CYS A 94 -7.38 -9.21 4.58
C CYS A 94 -8.48 -10.08 5.19
N HIS A 95 -8.51 -11.37 4.89
CA HIS A 95 -9.49 -12.28 5.48
C HIS A 95 -9.40 -12.36 7.00
N GLY A 96 -8.22 -12.09 7.56
CA GLY A 96 -8.00 -12.08 9.01
C GLY A 96 -8.31 -10.75 9.70
N ILE A 97 -8.69 -9.71 8.98
CA ILE A 97 -9.00 -8.41 9.58
C ILE A 97 -10.32 -8.49 10.34
N PRO A 98 -10.38 -8.00 11.60
CA PRO A 98 -11.63 -7.97 12.35
C PRO A 98 -12.72 -7.15 11.66
N ASN A 99 -13.97 -7.57 11.81
CA ASN A 99 -15.09 -6.92 11.10
C ASN A 99 -15.44 -5.53 11.61
N ASN A 100 -14.99 -5.17 12.81
CA ASN A 100 -15.15 -3.80 13.31
C ASN A 100 -14.19 -2.80 12.62
N ILE A 101 -13.22 -3.30 11.86
CA ILE A 101 -12.37 -2.47 11.01
C ILE A 101 -13.10 -2.26 9.68
N HIS A 102 -13.42 -1.01 9.35
CA HIS A 102 -14.13 -0.67 8.11
C HIS A 102 -13.18 -0.27 6.99
N SER A 103 -12.03 0.28 7.34
CA SER A 103 -11.03 0.70 6.37
C SER A 103 -9.64 0.28 6.82
N ALA A 104 -8.88 -0.30 5.92
CA ALA A 104 -7.53 -0.78 6.20
C ALA A 104 -6.56 -0.36 5.09
N MET A 105 -5.34 -0.01 5.50
CA MET A 105 -4.25 0.27 4.56
C MET A 105 -3.21 -0.84 4.66
N ILE A 106 -2.70 -1.26 3.52
CA ILE A 106 -1.55 -2.16 3.43
C ILE A 106 -0.40 -1.39 2.80
N VAL A 107 0.72 -1.32 3.49
CA VAL A 107 1.95 -0.71 2.98
C VAL A 107 2.95 -1.83 2.68
N GLY A 108 3.27 -2.00 1.42
CA GLY A 108 4.06 -3.16 0.99
C GLY A 108 4.85 -2.93 -0.28
N HIS A 109 4.97 -3.98 -1.04
CA HIS A 109 5.94 -4.12 -2.14
C HIS A 109 5.29 -4.69 -3.39
N ASN A 110 5.95 -4.51 -4.53
CA ASN A 110 5.68 -5.27 -5.74
C ASN A 110 6.56 -6.54 -5.76
N PRO A 111 6.13 -7.59 -6.43
CA PRO A 111 4.93 -7.68 -7.29
C PRO A 111 3.61 -7.89 -6.53
N GLY A 112 3.65 -8.11 -5.23
CA GLY A 112 2.46 -8.47 -4.45
C GLY A 112 1.32 -7.47 -4.55
N LEU A 113 1.60 -6.17 -4.41
CA LEU A 113 0.55 -5.15 -4.50
C LEU A 113 -0.09 -5.09 -5.89
N GLU A 114 0.73 -5.21 -6.94
CA GLU A 114 0.24 -5.21 -8.32
C GLU A 114 -0.63 -6.42 -8.60
N GLU A 115 -0.21 -7.62 -8.18
CA GLU A 115 -0.99 -8.84 -8.29
C GLU A 115 -2.31 -8.73 -7.53
N PHE A 116 -2.24 -8.21 -6.31
CA PHE A 116 -3.41 -8.06 -5.46
C PHE A 116 -4.43 -7.10 -6.06
N ALA A 117 -3.98 -5.93 -6.52
CA ALA A 117 -4.83 -4.94 -7.16
C ALA A 117 -5.51 -5.49 -8.42
N ASN A 118 -4.74 -6.14 -9.29
CA ASN A 118 -5.29 -6.74 -10.51
C ASN A 118 -6.31 -7.83 -10.18
N GLY A 119 -6.00 -8.69 -9.22
CA GLY A 119 -6.91 -9.75 -8.80
C GLY A 119 -8.21 -9.22 -8.24
N LEU A 120 -8.15 -8.25 -7.34
CA LEU A 120 -9.34 -7.66 -6.71
C LEU A 120 -10.24 -6.95 -7.74
N LEU A 121 -9.64 -6.25 -8.69
CA LEU A 121 -10.40 -5.45 -9.67
C LEU A 121 -10.90 -6.26 -10.85
N PHE A 122 -10.11 -7.19 -11.33
CA PHE A 122 -10.37 -7.84 -12.63
C PHE A 122 -10.48 -9.36 -12.55
N GLY A 123 -10.31 -9.93 -11.36
CA GLY A 123 -10.28 -11.38 -11.18
C GLY A 123 -8.95 -11.98 -11.68
N ASN A 124 -8.93 -13.29 -11.85
CA ASN A 124 -7.74 -14.00 -12.32
C ASN A 124 -7.62 -14.00 -13.85
N THR A 125 -7.98 -12.88 -14.49
CA THR A 125 -7.91 -12.77 -15.94
C THR A 125 -6.56 -12.24 -16.37
N GLU A 126 -5.95 -12.91 -17.34
CA GLU A 126 -4.76 -12.42 -18.02
C GLU A 126 -5.15 -11.77 -19.35
N PRO A 127 -4.44 -10.76 -19.82
CA PRO A 127 -3.28 -10.11 -19.18
C PRO A 127 -3.66 -9.12 -18.07
N SER A 128 -2.73 -8.89 -17.15
CA SER A 128 -2.93 -7.91 -16.09
C SER A 128 -3.13 -6.51 -16.66
N ARG A 129 -4.19 -5.82 -16.21
CA ARG A 129 -4.53 -4.49 -16.71
C ARG A 129 -3.74 -3.38 -16.04
N ILE A 130 -3.43 -3.55 -14.73
CA ILE A 130 -2.51 -2.65 -14.04
C ILE A 130 -1.12 -3.22 -14.25
N GLN A 131 -0.35 -2.62 -15.15
CA GLN A 131 0.97 -3.09 -15.51
C GLN A 131 2.09 -2.44 -14.70
N LYS A 132 1.77 -1.38 -13.95
CA LYS A 132 2.75 -0.67 -13.16
C LYS A 132 2.11 -0.08 -11.90
N PHE A 133 2.58 -0.54 -10.76
CA PHE A 133 2.26 0.05 -9.46
C PHE A 133 3.57 0.66 -8.93
N PRO A 134 3.83 1.96 -9.17
CA PRO A 134 5.13 2.55 -8.88
C PRO A 134 5.38 2.76 -7.39
N THR A 135 6.64 3.00 -7.03
CA THR A 135 6.99 3.38 -5.65
C THR A 135 6.18 4.61 -5.24
N ALA A 136 5.72 4.63 -3.99
CA ALA A 136 4.81 5.62 -3.44
C ALA A 136 3.45 5.69 -4.14
N GLY A 137 3.13 4.77 -5.04
CA GLY A 137 1.80 4.65 -5.61
C GLY A 137 0.76 4.36 -4.54
N PHE A 138 -0.37 5.03 -4.62
CA PHE A 138 -1.46 4.95 -3.66
C PHE A 138 -2.76 4.60 -4.37
N MET A 139 -3.42 3.55 -3.90
CA MET A 139 -4.66 3.08 -4.49
C MET A 139 -5.74 2.92 -3.42
N GLY A 140 -6.93 3.43 -3.70
CA GLY A 140 -8.11 3.20 -2.88
C GLY A 140 -9.11 2.31 -3.60
N LEU A 141 -9.59 1.30 -2.90
CA LEU A 141 -10.54 0.32 -3.39
C LEU A 141 -11.70 0.18 -2.40
N THR A 142 -12.85 -0.22 -2.91
CA THR A 142 -14.00 -0.58 -2.05
C THR A 142 -14.54 -1.93 -2.47
N PHE A 143 -15.17 -2.63 -1.52
CA PHE A 143 -16.02 -3.76 -1.86
C PHE A 143 -17.28 -3.75 -0.99
N ALA A 144 -18.37 -4.30 -1.51
CA ALA A 144 -19.69 -4.16 -0.91
C ALA A 144 -19.94 -5.04 0.32
N GLY A 145 -19.05 -5.99 0.61
CA GLY A 145 -19.20 -6.92 1.72
C GLY A 145 -19.14 -6.24 3.09
N GLU A 146 -19.79 -6.87 4.05
CA GLU A 146 -19.76 -6.45 5.46
C GLU A 146 -18.67 -7.17 6.25
N ASN A 147 -18.15 -8.25 5.71
CA ASN A 147 -17.16 -9.11 6.34
C ASN A 147 -15.92 -9.22 5.44
N TRP A 148 -14.73 -9.07 6.00
CA TRP A 148 -13.48 -9.16 5.25
C TRP A 148 -13.29 -10.53 4.58
N LYS A 149 -13.89 -11.58 5.11
CA LYS A 149 -13.83 -12.92 4.52
C LYS A 149 -14.58 -13.01 3.18
N GLU A 150 -15.45 -12.06 2.90
CA GLU A 150 -16.17 -11.98 1.62
C GLU A 150 -15.32 -11.40 0.49
N LEU A 151 -14.18 -10.78 0.84
CA LEU A 151 -13.27 -10.24 -0.18
C LEU A 151 -12.74 -11.38 -1.04
N ALA A 152 -12.89 -11.24 -2.35
CA ALA A 152 -12.49 -12.26 -3.32
C ALA A 152 -12.04 -11.58 -4.60
N TRP A 153 -11.43 -12.36 -5.47
CA TRP A 153 -11.01 -11.85 -6.78
C TRP A 153 -12.22 -11.33 -7.57
N GLY A 154 -12.06 -10.15 -8.16
CA GLY A 154 -13.09 -9.53 -8.96
C GLY A 154 -14.21 -8.84 -8.19
N THR A 155 -14.08 -8.67 -6.87
CA THR A 155 -15.16 -8.10 -6.05
C THR A 155 -14.95 -6.63 -5.69
N ALA A 156 -13.76 -6.07 -5.93
CA ALA A 156 -13.47 -4.70 -5.56
C ALA A 156 -13.68 -3.72 -6.71
N ARG A 157 -13.90 -2.46 -6.35
CA ARG A 157 -14.01 -1.35 -7.29
C ARG A 157 -12.94 -0.31 -6.98
N LEU A 158 -12.36 0.25 -8.04
CA LEU A 158 -11.36 1.31 -7.92
C LEU A 158 -12.03 2.64 -7.56
N LYS A 159 -11.53 3.28 -6.50
CA LYS A 159 -11.90 4.65 -6.15
C LYS A 159 -10.87 5.66 -6.65
N VAL A 160 -9.60 5.36 -6.44
CA VAL A 160 -8.50 6.25 -6.79
C VAL A 160 -7.24 5.44 -7.04
N PHE A 161 -6.46 5.88 -8.01
CA PHE A 161 -5.10 5.38 -8.18
C PHE A 161 -4.22 6.59 -8.46
N TRP A 162 -3.51 7.03 -7.42
CA TRP A 162 -2.58 8.14 -7.52
C TRP A 162 -1.16 7.60 -7.66
N ILE A 163 -0.41 8.18 -8.56
CA ILE A 163 1.01 7.88 -8.73
C ILE A 163 1.79 9.18 -8.63
N PRO A 164 3.03 9.15 -8.08
CA PRO A 164 3.83 10.36 -8.04
C PRO A 164 4.13 10.83 -9.46
N GLY A 165 4.07 12.13 -9.67
CA GLY A 165 4.46 12.75 -10.92
C GLY A 165 5.97 12.64 -11.15
N LYS A 166 6.47 13.25 -12.23
CA LYS A 166 7.90 13.31 -12.50
C LYS A 166 8.57 14.16 -11.44
N ILE A 167 9.23 13.51 -10.48
CA ILE A 167 9.96 14.16 -9.41
C ILE A 167 11.45 14.12 -9.77
N GLY A 168 11.92 15.20 -10.35
CA GLY A 168 13.29 15.31 -10.82
C GLY A 168 13.55 14.50 -12.09
N LYS A 169 14.71 14.69 -12.67
CA LYS A 169 15.19 13.83 -13.75
C LYS A 169 15.92 12.65 -13.13
N GLU A 170 15.59 11.48 -13.58
CA GLU A 170 16.41 10.32 -13.31
C GLU A 170 17.67 10.37 -14.12
#